data_825ba7002d2195373eab48456fadb122
#
_entry.id   825ba7002d2195373eab48456fadb122
#
_cell.length_a   1.000
_cell.length_b   1.000
_cell.length_c   1.000
_cell.angle_alpha   90.00
_cell.angle_beta   90.00
_cell.angle_gamma   90.00
#
_symmetry.space_group_name_H-M   'P 1'
#
loop_
_entity.id
_entity.type
_entity.pdbx_description
1 polymer ?
#
loop_
_entity_poly.entity_id
_entity_poly.type
_entity_poly.pdbx_seq_one_letter_code
_entity_poly.pdbx_strand_id
1 'polypeptide(L)'
;MTGSRLQPAEIEGAWICTPRIFGDDRGSFLEWFREEDLSAVLGYPPDVAQANWSVSRRGVIRGVHFADVPPGQAKYVSCVRGAVLDVIVDIRDGSRSYGRWQAVRLDDVDRRAVFLSEGLGHAFMALSDQATVMYLCSTGYAPGREHGVHPLDPALGIAWPSGAEPVLSGKDAAAPTLDEARRAGLLPGYGDCQAFTERRRAEHGRARQGRPGEVSLPGR
;
A
#
# COMPACT_ATOMS: atom_id res chain seq x y z
N MET A 1 -17.05 -10.64 -16.82
CA MET A 1 -16.08 -9.73 -16.16
C MET A 1 -16.16 -9.93 -14.66
N THR A 2 -15.18 -10.61 -14.08
CA THR A 2 -15.16 -11.07 -12.68
C THR A 2 -14.14 -10.33 -11.81
N GLY A 3 -13.47 -9.29 -12.32
CA GLY A 3 -12.39 -8.61 -11.63
C GLY A 3 -12.83 -7.61 -10.55
N SER A 4 -11.90 -7.24 -9.66
CA SER A 4 -12.03 -6.14 -8.72
C SER A 4 -12.12 -4.80 -9.46
N ARG A 5 -12.85 -3.83 -8.91
CA ARG A 5 -12.84 -2.47 -9.43
C ARG A 5 -11.66 -1.70 -8.84
N LEU A 6 -10.69 -1.36 -9.68
CA LEU A 6 -9.55 -0.50 -9.33
C LEU A 6 -9.87 0.96 -9.66
N GLN A 7 -9.70 1.83 -8.70
CA GLN A 7 -9.85 3.28 -8.86
C GLN A 7 -8.55 3.96 -8.41
N PRO A 8 -8.03 4.93 -9.18
CA PRO A 8 -6.88 5.71 -8.70
C PRO A 8 -7.26 6.44 -7.42
N ALA A 9 -6.34 6.46 -6.47
CA ALA A 9 -6.43 7.29 -5.29
C ALA A 9 -6.08 8.75 -5.63
N GLU A 10 -6.29 9.68 -4.69
CA GLU A 10 -5.89 11.08 -4.85
C GLU A 10 -4.36 11.25 -4.85
N ILE A 11 -3.66 10.30 -4.24
CA ILE A 11 -2.19 10.25 -4.21
C ILE A 11 -1.70 9.42 -5.39
N GLU A 12 -0.90 10.04 -6.26
CA GLU A 12 -0.31 9.37 -7.43
C GLU A 12 0.51 8.15 -7.03
N GLY A 13 0.26 7.02 -7.69
CA GLY A 13 0.91 5.75 -7.40
C GLY A 13 0.15 4.89 -6.38
N ALA A 14 -1.07 5.30 -6.02
CA ALA A 14 -1.94 4.52 -5.16
C ALA A 14 -3.30 4.22 -5.83
N TRP A 15 -3.90 3.09 -5.46
CA TRP A 15 -5.21 2.65 -5.96
C TRP A 15 -6.06 2.07 -4.84
N ILE A 16 -7.37 2.29 -4.95
CA ILE A 16 -8.38 1.65 -4.10
C ILE A 16 -8.99 0.49 -4.89
N CYS A 17 -8.92 -0.69 -4.30
CA CYS A 17 -9.43 -1.93 -4.88
C CYS A 17 -10.74 -2.30 -4.18
N THR A 18 -11.84 -2.36 -4.92
CA THR A 18 -13.13 -2.82 -4.42
C THR A 18 -13.43 -4.19 -5.03
N PRO A 19 -13.37 -5.29 -4.25
CA PRO A 19 -13.61 -6.62 -4.77
C PRO A 19 -15.09 -6.84 -5.06
N ARG A 20 -15.37 -7.76 -5.98
CA ARG A 20 -16.71 -8.32 -6.11
C ARG A 20 -16.89 -9.41 -5.03
N ILE A 21 -17.92 -9.26 -4.22
CA ILE A 21 -18.27 -10.24 -3.19
C ILE A 21 -19.39 -11.13 -3.73
N PHE A 22 -19.21 -12.45 -3.67
CA PHE A 22 -20.20 -13.45 -4.04
C PHE A 22 -20.72 -14.09 -2.76
N GLY A 23 -21.99 -13.86 -2.45
CA GLY A 23 -22.66 -14.41 -1.26
C GLY A 23 -23.63 -15.54 -1.63
N ASP A 24 -23.70 -16.59 -0.79
CA ASP A 24 -24.72 -17.64 -0.81
C ASP A 24 -25.01 -18.15 0.62
N ASP A 25 -25.84 -19.19 0.78
CA ASP A 25 -26.20 -19.76 2.08
C ASP A 25 -25.02 -20.31 2.89
N ARG A 26 -23.85 -20.48 2.29
CA ARG A 26 -22.62 -20.93 2.96
C ARG A 26 -21.75 -19.78 3.45
N GLY A 27 -22.01 -18.52 3.02
CA GLY A 27 -21.25 -17.36 3.35
C GLY A 27 -20.85 -16.52 2.13
N SER A 28 -19.62 -16.02 2.07
CA SER A 28 -19.16 -15.17 0.98
C SER A 28 -17.79 -15.61 0.44
N PHE A 29 -17.63 -15.44 -0.86
CA PHE A 29 -16.37 -15.65 -1.58
C PHE A 29 -15.99 -14.36 -2.32
N LEU A 30 -14.68 -14.05 -2.37
CA LEU A 30 -14.15 -12.95 -3.17
C LEU A 30 -12.73 -13.29 -3.64
N GLU A 31 -12.36 -12.74 -4.78
CA GLU A 31 -10.96 -12.73 -5.22
C GLU A 31 -10.30 -11.50 -4.56
N TRP A 32 -9.55 -11.75 -3.50
CA TRP A 32 -8.95 -10.68 -2.71
C TRP A 32 -7.82 -9.96 -3.46
N PHE A 33 -6.99 -10.69 -4.17
CA PHE A 33 -5.86 -10.18 -4.95
C PHE A 33 -5.83 -10.84 -6.32
N ARG A 34 -5.69 -10.04 -7.36
CA ARG A 34 -5.49 -10.50 -8.74
C ARG A 34 -4.34 -9.72 -9.36
N GLU A 35 -3.30 -10.45 -9.77
CA GLU A 35 -2.13 -9.85 -10.43
C GLU A 35 -2.53 -9.11 -11.71
N GLU A 36 -3.43 -9.69 -12.53
CA GLU A 36 -3.87 -9.10 -13.78
C GLU A 36 -4.49 -7.71 -13.61
N ASP A 37 -5.34 -7.52 -12.57
CA ASP A 37 -6.02 -6.25 -12.33
C ASP A 37 -4.99 -5.15 -12.01
N LEU A 38 -4.00 -5.45 -11.16
CA LEU A 38 -2.93 -4.52 -10.82
C LEU A 38 -1.98 -4.29 -12.00
N SER A 39 -1.61 -5.35 -12.72
CA SER A 39 -0.74 -5.24 -13.89
C SER A 39 -1.31 -4.32 -14.95
N ALA A 40 -2.64 -4.32 -15.13
CA ALA A 40 -3.32 -3.46 -16.11
C ALA A 40 -3.15 -1.96 -15.80
N VAL A 41 -3.10 -1.57 -14.53
CA VAL A 41 -2.95 -0.16 -14.13
C VAL A 41 -1.49 0.23 -13.88
N LEU A 42 -0.63 -0.71 -13.44
CA LEU A 42 0.78 -0.46 -13.20
C LEU A 42 1.60 -0.47 -14.52
N GLY A 43 1.18 -1.30 -15.49
CA GLY A 43 1.93 -1.57 -16.72
C GLY A 43 3.02 -2.64 -16.55
N TYR A 44 3.07 -3.31 -15.40
CA TYR A 44 3.94 -4.45 -15.07
C TYR A 44 3.31 -5.28 -13.95
N PRO A 45 3.65 -6.59 -13.82
CA PRO A 45 3.13 -7.42 -12.74
C PRO A 45 3.71 -6.97 -11.40
N PRO A 46 2.88 -6.83 -10.35
CA PRO A 46 3.36 -6.56 -9.01
C PRO A 46 4.13 -7.76 -8.47
N ASP A 47 5.29 -7.52 -7.86
CA ASP A 47 5.98 -8.57 -7.12
C ASP A 47 5.26 -8.85 -5.80
N VAL A 48 5.31 -10.11 -5.37
CA VAL A 48 4.86 -10.53 -4.05
C VAL A 48 5.98 -11.35 -3.41
N ALA A 49 6.80 -10.69 -2.60
CA ALA A 49 7.94 -11.32 -1.92
C ALA A 49 7.61 -11.73 -0.47
N GLN A 50 6.67 -11.05 0.17
CA GLN A 50 6.33 -11.27 1.57
C GLN A 50 4.85 -10.98 1.81
N ALA A 51 4.20 -11.79 2.64
CA ALA A 51 2.86 -11.56 3.16
C ALA A 51 2.94 -11.39 4.68
N ASN A 52 2.25 -10.39 5.20
CA ASN A 52 2.23 -10.08 6.62
C ASN A 52 0.80 -10.11 7.17
N TRP A 53 0.72 -10.40 8.46
CA TRP A 53 -0.51 -10.40 9.23
C TRP A 53 -0.29 -9.67 10.53
N SER A 54 -1.13 -8.69 10.85
CA SER A 54 -1.09 -7.99 12.13
C SER A 54 -2.45 -7.96 12.79
N VAL A 55 -2.47 -8.08 14.12
CA VAL A 55 -3.66 -7.89 14.96
C VAL A 55 -3.41 -6.67 15.83
N SER A 56 -4.36 -5.75 15.87
CA SER A 56 -4.24 -4.49 16.59
C SER A 56 -5.51 -4.20 17.37
N ARG A 57 -5.36 -3.76 18.62
CA ARG A 57 -6.49 -3.26 19.43
C ARG A 57 -6.86 -1.83 19.00
N ARG A 58 -8.07 -1.40 19.32
CA ARG A 58 -8.56 -0.04 19.05
C ARG A 58 -7.54 1.03 19.48
N GLY A 59 -7.35 2.03 18.62
CA GLY A 59 -6.44 3.14 18.85
C GLY A 59 -4.98 2.87 18.48
N VAL A 60 -4.59 1.62 18.22
CA VAL A 60 -3.23 1.34 17.75
C VAL A 60 -3.01 1.95 16.37
N ILE A 61 -1.98 2.77 16.24
CA ILE A 61 -1.47 3.28 14.98
C ILE A 61 -0.17 2.55 14.65
N ARG A 62 -0.02 2.11 13.40
CA ARG A 62 1.22 1.59 12.83
C ARG A 62 1.59 2.42 11.61
N GLY A 63 2.80 2.97 11.59
CA GLY A 63 3.31 3.84 10.52
C GLY A 63 3.74 5.21 11.07
N VAL A 64 4.01 6.18 10.22
CA VAL A 64 4.05 6.12 8.74
C VAL A 64 5.32 5.40 8.31
N HIS A 65 5.21 4.24 7.66
CA HIS A 65 6.37 3.44 7.26
C HIS A 65 6.62 3.54 5.76
N PHE A 66 7.90 3.54 5.38
CA PHE A 66 8.37 3.54 4.00
C PHE A 66 9.73 2.86 3.89
N ALA A 67 10.20 2.66 2.67
CA ALA A 67 11.51 2.07 2.40
C ALA A 67 12.28 2.89 1.37
N ASP A 68 13.62 2.78 1.40
CA ASP A 68 14.51 3.39 0.40
C ASP A 68 14.16 2.95 -1.02
N VAL A 69 14.15 3.88 -1.96
CA VAL A 69 13.93 3.60 -3.38
C VAL A 69 15.21 3.95 -4.15
N PRO A 70 15.74 3.03 -4.96
CA PRO A 70 15.34 1.64 -5.20
C PRO A 70 15.73 0.64 -4.09
N PRO A 71 15.10 -0.56 -4.00
CA PRO A 71 13.96 -1.01 -4.78
C PRO A 71 12.63 -0.54 -4.23
N GLY A 72 12.56 0.03 -3.01
CA GLY A 72 11.32 0.35 -2.35
C GLY A 72 10.56 -0.86 -1.82
N GLN A 73 9.35 -0.62 -1.36
CA GLN A 73 8.40 -1.65 -0.98
C GLN A 73 6.98 -1.19 -1.31
N ALA A 74 6.41 -1.70 -2.41
CA ALA A 74 4.98 -1.55 -2.67
C ALA A 74 4.18 -2.45 -1.72
N LYS A 75 2.95 -2.05 -1.40
CA LYS A 75 2.08 -2.81 -0.51
C LYS A 75 0.67 -2.93 -1.09
N TYR A 76 0.05 -4.10 -0.87
CA TYR A 76 -1.37 -4.34 -1.09
C TYR A 76 -2.01 -4.70 0.23
N VAL A 77 -2.84 -3.82 0.78
CA VAL A 77 -3.28 -3.85 2.18
C VAL A 77 -4.80 -4.03 2.27
N SER A 78 -5.27 -4.91 3.14
CA SER A 78 -6.70 -5.12 3.43
C SER A 78 -6.94 -5.41 4.91
N CYS A 79 -8.10 -5.00 5.42
CA CYS A 79 -8.56 -5.38 6.75
C CYS A 79 -9.50 -6.59 6.62
N VAL A 80 -9.08 -7.75 7.13
CA VAL A 80 -9.81 -9.02 7.00
C VAL A 80 -10.74 -9.29 8.19
N ARG A 81 -10.57 -8.55 9.30
CA ARG A 81 -11.45 -8.58 10.47
C ARG A 81 -11.47 -7.23 11.14
N GLY A 82 -12.68 -6.75 11.49
CA GLY A 82 -12.87 -5.44 12.08
C GLY A 82 -12.70 -4.31 11.08
N ALA A 83 -12.17 -3.17 11.52
CA ALA A 83 -12.00 -1.99 10.69
C ALA A 83 -10.75 -1.21 11.07
N VAL A 84 -10.13 -0.58 10.07
CA VAL A 84 -9.04 0.38 10.23
C VAL A 84 -9.31 1.64 9.39
N LEU A 85 -8.75 2.76 9.80
CA LEU A 85 -8.50 3.90 8.93
C LEU A 85 -7.09 3.72 8.36
N ASP A 86 -7.02 3.37 7.10
CA ASP A 86 -5.77 3.23 6.35
C ASP A 86 -5.38 4.57 5.75
N VAL A 87 -4.11 4.93 5.81
CA VAL A 87 -3.61 6.25 5.39
C VAL A 87 -2.41 6.07 4.48
N ILE A 88 -2.52 6.66 3.29
CA ILE A 88 -1.47 6.77 2.29
C ILE A 88 -0.93 8.20 2.37
N VAL A 89 0.39 8.36 2.48
CA VAL A 89 1.04 9.66 2.58
C VAL A 89 2.04 9.82 1.44
N ASP A 90 2.00 10.93 0.73
CA ASP A 90 3.06 11.25 -0.22
C ASP A 90 4.23 11.91 0.51
N ILE A 91 5.25 11.11 0.79
CA ILE A 91 6.48 11.54 1.45
C ILE A 91 7.64 11.77 0.46
N ARG A 92 7.40 11.60 -0.84
CA ARG A 92 8.44 11.68 -1.88
C ARG A 92 8.91 13.11 -2.05
N ASP A 93 10.18 13.36 -1.76
CA ASP A 93 10.77 14.71 -1.92
C ASP A 93 10.76 15.12 -3.40
N GLY A 94 10.25 16.32 -3.67
CA GLY A 94 10.03 16.86 -5.02
C GLY A 94 8.69 16.50 -5.66
N SER A 95 7.82 15.74 -4.99
CA SER A 95 6.46 15.49 -5.47
C SER A 95 5.57 16.73 -5.36
N ARG A 96 4.64 16.90 -6.30
CA ARG A 96 3.62 17.97 -6.26
C ARG A 96 2.61 17.79 -5.12
N SER A 97 2.44 16.56 -4.64
CA SER A 97 1.57 16.21 -3.50
C SER A 97 2.35 15.92 -2.22
N TYR A 98 3.63 16.31 -2.15
CA TYR A 98 4.45 16.13 -0.96
C TYR A 98 3.74 16.63 0.32
N GLY A 99 3.73 15.79 1.36
CA GLY A 99 3.05 16.04 2.63
C GLY A 99 1.52 15.84 2.60
N ARG A 100 0.91 15.61 1.43
CA ARG A 100 -0.52 15.28 1.36
C ARG A 100 -0.76 13.82 1.69
N TRP A 101 -1.94 13.55 2.23
CA TRP A 101 -2.38 12.20 2.58
C TRP A 101 -3.83 11.96 2.15
N GLN A 102 -4.17 10.71 2.00
CA GLN A 102 -5.54 10.24 1.79
C GLN A 102 -5.83 9.11 2.76
N ALA A 103 -7.00 9.18 3.43
CA ALA A 103 -7.49 8.12 4.29
C ALA A 103 -8.55 7.28 3.59
N VAL A 104 -8.50 5.97 3.79
CA VAL A 104 -9.46 4.99 3.29
C VAL A 104 -9.89 4.09 4.44
N ARG A 105 -11.20 3.97 4.68
CA ARG A 105 -11.69 2.96 5.60
C ARG A 105 -11.59 1.58 4.96
N LEU A 106 -10.87 0.66 5.61
CA LEU A 106 -10.83 -0.75 5.25
C LEU A 106 -11.50 -1.56 6.36
N ASP A 107 -12.37 -2.49 5.98
CA ASP A 107 -13.08 -3.34 6.93
C ASP A 107 -13.48 -4.69 6.34
N ASP A 108 -14.00 -5.57 7.19
CA ASP A 108 -14.48 -6.90 6.84
C ASP A 108 -15.89 -6.94 6.24
N VAL A 109 -16.49 -5.77 5.98
CA VAL A 109 -17.80 -5.63 5.31
C VAL A 109 -17.60 -5.35 3.82
N ASP A 110 -17.01 -4.18 3.49
CA ASP A 110 -16.73 -3.78 2.10
C ASP A 110 -15.55 -4.54 1.51
N ARG A 111 -14.66 -5.05 2.34
CA ARG A 111 -13.47 -5.85 1.99
C ARG A 111 -12.56 -5.16 0.97
N ARG A 112 -12.57 -3.82 0.97
CA ARG A 112 -11.68 -3.04 0.12
C ARG A 112 -10.22 -3.30 0.48
N ALA A 113 -9.36 -3.07 -0.50
CA ALA A 113 -7.92 -3.02 -0.31
C ALA A 113 -7.36 -1.72 -0.88
N VAL A 114 -6.18 -1.33 -0.44
CA VAL A 114 -5.40 -0.27 -1.07
C VAL A 114 -4.11 -0.87 -1.61
N PHE A 115 -3.71 -0.43 -2.81
CA PHE A 115 -2.36 -0.61 -3.31
C PHE A 115 -1.64 0.72 -3.23
N LEU A 116 -0.41 0.71 -2.77
CA LEU A 116 0.50 1.84 -2.78
C LEU A 116 1.85 1.42 -3.35
N SER A 117 2.34 2.22 -4.31
CA SER A 117 3.62 1.97 -4.96
C SER A 117 4.80 2.33 -4.06
N GLU A 118 5.97 1.94 -4.52
CA GLU A 118 7.25 2.25 -3.88
C GLU A 118 7.42 3.75 -3.70
N GLY A 119 7.95 4.15 -2.53
CA GLY A 119 8.21 5.54 -2.15
C GLY A 119 7.06 6.24 -1.44
N LEU A 120 5.87 5.67 -1.42
CA LEU A 120 4.77 6.18 -0.60
C LEU A 120 4.91 5.74 0.86
N GLY A 121 4.48 6.61 1.77
CA GLY A 121 4.34 6.30 3.19
C GLY A 121 2.99 5.63 3.47
N HIS A 122 2.98 4.67 4.40
CA HIS A 122 1.79 3.93 4.79
C HIS A 122 1.61 3.91 6.30
N ALA A 123 0.39 4.18 6.75
CA ALA A 123 -0.02 4.03 8.14
C ALA A 123 -1.46 3.53 8.24
N PHE A 124 -1.85 3.01 9.39
CA PHE A 124 -3.26 2.77 9.71
C PHE A 124 -3.54 2.94 11.20
N MET A 125 -4.79 3.27 11.55
CA MET A 125 -5.31 3.24 12.91
C MET A 125 -6.40 2.18 13.03
N ALA A 126 -6.32 1.32 14.05
CA ALA A 126 -7.34 0.34 14.34
C ALA A 126 -8.60 1.00 14.93
N LEU A 127 -9.77 0.79 14.29
CA LEU A 127 -11.05 1.35 14.68
C LEU A 127 -11.91 0.38 15.50
N SER A 128 -11.60 -0.91 15.44
CA SER A 128 -12.29 -1.98 16.19
C SER A 128 -11.44 -2.44 17.37
N ASP A 129 -12.07 -3.08 18.36
CA ASP A 129 -11.39 -3.63 19.54
C ASP A 129 -10.37 -4.71 19.15
N GLN A 130 -10.58 -5.33 17.99
CA GLN A 130 -9.63 -6.21 17.33
C GLN A 130 -9.72 -6.01 15.82
N ALA A 131 -8.71 -5.38 15.22
CA ALA A 131 -8.58 -5.24 13.78
C ALA A 131 -7.44 -6.13 13.28
N THR A 132 -7.71 -6.91 12.24
CA THR A 132 -6.72 -7.77 11.59
C THR A 132 -6.45 -7.26 10.18
N VAL A 133 -5.22 -6.84 9.95
CA VAL A 133 -4.75 -6.35 8.66
C VAL A 133 -3.81 -7.36 8.04
N MET A 134 -4.08 -7.73 6.78
CA MET A 134 -3.19 -8.50 5.92
C MET A 134 -2.63 -7.62 4.83
N TYR A 135 -1.36 -7.80 4.50
CA TYR A 135 -0.76 -7.08 3.38
C TYR A 135 0.35 -7.87 2.70
N LEU A 136 0.40 -7.71 1.37
CA LEU A 136 1.45 -8.22 0.51
C LEU A 136 2.47 -7.12 0.30
N CYS A 137 3.76 -7.48 0.27
CA CYS A 137 4.88 -6.57 0.03
C CYS A 137 5.67 -7.01 -1.20
N SER A 138 6.10 -6.05 -2.01
CA SER A 138 6.92 -6.30 -3.21
C SER A 138 8.35 -6.72 -2.89
N THR A 139 8.83 -6.41 -1.68
CA THR A 139 10.16 -6.80 -1.17
C THR A 139 10.06 -7.36 0.25
N GLY A 140 11.02 -8.20 0.64
CA GLY A 140 11.13 -8.70 2.01
C GLY A 140 11.57 -7.62 2.99
N TYR A 141 11.40 -7.90 4.29
CA TYR A 141 11.83 -7.02 5.37
C TYR A 141 13.32 -6.73 5.33
N ALA A 142 13.69 -5.44 5.34
CA ALA A 142 15.07 -4.98 5.29
C ALA A 142 15.31 -3.85 6.33
N PRO A 143 15.64 -4.19 7.59
CA PRO A 143 15.66 -3.23 8.70
C PRO A 143 16.56 -2.02 8.49
N GLY A 144 17.65 -2.17 7.73
CA GLY A 144 18.56 -1.06 7.40
C GLY A 144 18.04 -0.10 6.33
N ARG A 145 16.89 -0.39 5.70
CA ARG A 145 16.31 0.37 4.60
C ARG A 145 14.84 0.73 4.84
N GLU A 146 14.30 0.38 6.01
CA GLU A 146 12.94 0.72 6.40
C GLU A 146 12.93 1.83 7.43
N HIS A 147 12.28 2.91 7.09
CA HIS A 147 12.19 4.14 7.85
C HIS A 147 10.75 4.44 8.28
N GLY A 148 10.60 5.46 9.10
CA GLY A 148 9.30 5.97 9.52
C GLY A 148 9.30 7.48 9.67
N VAL A 149 8.10 8.05 9.58
CA VAL A 149 7.78 9.42 9.98
C VAL A 149 6.76 9.33 11.10
N HIS A 150 6.86 10.24 12.08
CA HIS A 150 5.98 10.24 13.24
C HIS A 150 4.50 10.40 12.81
N PRO A 151 3.60 9.44 13.12
CA PRO A 151 2.22 9.45 12.62
C PRO A 151 1.35 10.58 13.18
N LEU A 152 1.79 11.21 14.28
CA LEU A 152 1.12 12.35 14.90
C LEU A 152 1.88 13.66 14.62
N ASP A 153 2.72 13.70 13.58
CA ASP A 153 3.39 14.93 13.17
C ASP A 153 2.34 16.01 12.83
N PRO A 154 2.34 17.16 13.54
CA PRO A 154 1.40 18.24 13.28
C PRO A 154 1.48 18.81 11.86
N ALA A 155 2.66 18.73 11.22
CA ALA A 155 2.85 19.19 9.85
C ALA A 155 2.16 18.28 8.82
N LEU A 156 2.02 16.97 9.09
CA LEU A 156 1.21 16.07 8.29
C LEU A 156 -0.29 16.31 8.52
N GLY A 157 -0.68 16.63 9.75
CA GLY A 157 -2.06 16.93 10.09
C GLY A 157 -3.04 15.79 9.78
N ILE A 158 -2.61 14.53 9.89
CA ILE A 158 -3.48 13.38 9.63
C ILE A 158 -4.65 13.40 10.61
N ALA A 159 -5.88 13.43 10.06
CA ALA A 159 -7.10 13.50 10.86
C ALA A 159 -7.44 12.11 11.44
N TRP A 160 -6.69 11.68 12.44
CA TRP A 160 -7.00 10.45 13.16
C TRP A 160 -8.31 10.58 13.92
N PRO A 161 -9.16 9.53 13.94
CA PRO A 161 -10.42 9.55 14.69
C PRO A 161 -10.22 9.77 16.18
N SER A 162 -11.00 10.67 16.77
CA SER A 162 -10.93 11.06 18.18
C SER A 162 -11.54 10.05 19.17
N GLY A 163 -12.06 8.92 18.68
CA GLY A 163 -12.77 7.93 19.50
C GLY A 163 -11.89 7.00 20.36
N ALA A 164 -10.58 7.09 20.26
CA ALA A 164 -9.60 6.34 21.06
C ALA A 164 -8.28 7.10 21.15
N GLU A 165 -7.59 6.98 22.28
CA GLU A 165 -6.24 7.51 22.40
C GLU A 165 -5.28 6.75 21.46
N PRO A 166 -4.41 7.46 20.71
CA PRO A 166 -3.40 6.83 19.88
C PRO A 166 -2.42 5.98 20.68
N VAL A 167 -2.21 4.74 20.23
CA VAL A 167 -1.22 3.82 20.82
C VAL A 167 -0.16 3.53 19.78
N LEU A 168 1.07 3.95 20.05
CA LEU A 168 2.23 3.80 19.17
C LEU A 168 3.18 2.74 19.69
N SER A 169 3.95 2.12 18.79
CA SER A 169 5.15 1.39 19.18
C SER A 169 6.25 2.35 19.61
N GLY A 170 7.24 1.87 20.38
CA GLY A 170 8.41 2.70 20.71
C GLY A 170 9.15 3.20 19.46
N LYS A 171 9.19 2.40 18.38
CA LYS A 171 9.79 2.81 17.11
C LYS A 171 9.01 3.95 16.46
N ASP A 172 7.68 3.84 16.38
CA ASP A 172 6.84 4.86 15.74
C ASP A 172 6.78 6.16 16.57
N ALA A 173 6.79 6.03 17.89
CA ALA A 173 6.84 7.20 18.79
C ALA A 173 8.20 7.94 18.77
N ALA A 174 9.27 7.26 18.40
CA ALA A 174 10.60 7.84 18.27
C ALA A 174 10.95 8.25 16.83
N ALA A 175 10.02 8.05 15.88
CA ALA A 175 10.25 8.41 14.49
C ALA A 175 10.36 9.94 14.32
N PRO A 176 11.21 10.43 13.39
CA PRO A 176 11.32 11.86 13.09
C PRO A 176 10.02 12.42 12.52
N THR A 177 9.83 13.72 12.62
CA THR A 177 8.83 14.44 11.83
C THR A 177 9.17 14.36 10.33
N LEU A 178 8.21 14.67 9.47
CA LEU A 178 8.41 14.69 8.02
C LEU A 178 9.55 15.63 7.61
N ASP A 179 9.60 16.81 8.24
CA ASP A 179 10.64 17.82 7.96
C ASP A 179 12.02 17.38 8.47
N GLU A 180 12.11 16.74 9.62
CA GLU A 180 13.36 16.15 10.12
C GLU A 180 13.85 15.01 9.21
N ALA A 181 12.96 14.12 8.80
CA ALA A 181 13.28 13.04 7.86
C ALA A 181 13.79 13.59 6.52
N ARG A 182 13.15 14.66 6.00
CA ARG A 182 13.60 15.35 4.78
C ARG A 182 15.00 15.95 4.95
N ARG A 183 15.24 16.71 6.02
CA ARG A 183 16.56 17.31 6.30
C ARG A 183 17.67 16.28 6.49
N ALA A 184 17.32 15.12 7.02
CA ALA A 184 18.24 14.00 7.18
C ALA A 184 18.48 13.19 5.88
N GLY A 185 17.80 13.54 4.77
CA GLY A 185 17.93 12.84 3.49
C GLY A 185 17.36 11.41 3.51
N LEU A 186 16.41 11.11 4.41
CA LEU A 186 15.81 9.78 4.54
C LEU A 186 14.66 9.55 3.55
N LEU A 187 14.05 10.63 3.03
CA LEU A 187 12.87 10.51 2.19
C LEU A 187 13.22 10.07 0.76
N PRO A 188 12.40 9.20 0.14
CA PRO A 188 12.60 8.84 -1.26
C PRO A 188 12.47 10.06 -2.18
N GLY A 189 13.37 10.18 -3.17
CA GLY A 189 13.23 11.18 -4.22
C GLY A 189 12.08 10.84 -5.17
N TYR A 190 11.23 11.82 -5.51
CA TYR A 190 10.15 11.60 -6.47
C TYR A 190 10.66 11.13 -7.83
N GLY A 191 11.77 11.73 -8.31
CA GLY A 191 12.42 11.33 -9.56
C GLY A 191 12.92 9.89 -9.53
N ASP A 192 13.47 9.42 -8.42
CA ASP A 192 13.94 8.05 -8.27
C ASP A 192 12.79 7.05 -8.30
N CYS A 193 11.66 7.38 -7.66
CA CYS A 193 10.44 6.58 -7.71
C CYS A 193 9.88 6.47 -9.12
N GLN A 194 9.85 7.58 -9.88
CA GLN A 194 9.42 7.57 -11.28
C GLN A 194 10.35 6.73 -12.15
N ALA A 195 11.65 6.94 -12.03
CA ALA A 195 12.65 6.18 -12.80
C ALA A 195 12.57 4.67 -12.48
N PHE A 196 12.30 4.30 -11.23
CA PHE A 196 12.08 2.92 -10.83
C PHE A 196 10.86 2.32 -11.55
N THR A 197 9.73 3.01 -11.51
CA THR A 197 8.47 2.58 -12.16
C THR A 197 8.63 2.45 -13.68
N GLU A 198 9.27 3.41 -14.33
CA GLU A 198 9.53 3.39 -15.78
C GLU A 198 10.42 2.22 -16.19
N ARG A 199 11.46 1.94 -15.41
CA ARG A 199 12.33 0.78 -15.63
C ARG A 199 11.54 -0.53 -15.55
N ARG A 200 10.68 -0.71 -14.54
CA ARG A 200 9.82 -1.89 -14.40
C ARG A 200 8.89 -2.06 -15.61
N ARG A 201 8.28 -0.99 -16.10
CA ARG A 201 7.44 -0.98 -17.32
C ARG A 201 8.25 -1.40 -18.54
N ALA A 202 9.44 -0.84 -18.73
CA ALA A 202 10.29 -1.14 -19.86
C ALA A 202 10.78 -2.60 -19.84
N GLU A 203 11.15 -3.14 -18.69
CA GLU A 203 11.54 -4.54 -18.52
C GLU A 203 10.40 -5.49 -18.86
N HIS A 204 9.21 -5.21 -18.36
CA HIS A 204 8.02 -6.02 -18.66
C HIS A 204 7.66 -5.96 -20.15
N GLY A 205 7.71 -4.79 -20.77
CA GLY A 205 7.48 -4.61 -22.21
C GLY A 205 8.44 -5.44 -23.08
N ARG A 206 9.73 -5.45 -22.75
CA ARG A 206 10.74 -6.28 -23.43
C ARG A 206 10.48 -7.77 -23.24
N ALA A 207 10.14 -8.20 -22.03
CA ALA A 207 9.84 -9.61 -21.74
C ALA A 207 8.62 -10.13 -22.53
N ARG A 208 7.62 -9.30 -22.77
CA ARG A 208 6.45 -9.66 -23.61
C ARG A 208 6.79 -9.76 -25.10
N GLN A 209 7.65 -8.89 -25.61
CA GLN A 209 8.06 -8.91 -27.01
C GLN A 209 9.02 -10.07 -27.33
N GLY A 210 9.79 -10.54 -26.36
CA GLY A 210 10.72 -11.67 -26.53
C GLY A 210 10.10 -13.06 -26.36
N ARG A 211 8.81 -13.18 -26.02
CA ARG A 211 8.11 -14.48 -26.03
C ARG A 211 7.64 -14.78 -27.46
N PRO A 212 8.15 -15.85 -28.13
CA PRO A 212 7.58 -16.31 -29.39
C PRO A 212 6.11 -16.67 -29.13
N GLY A 213 5.22 -16.23 -30.02
CA GLY A 213 3.78 -16.42 -29.87
C GLY A 213 3.43 -17.84 -29.49
N GLU A 214 2.57 -18.01 -28.48
CA GLU A 214 1.92 -19.29 -28.20
C GLU A 214 1.25 -19.76 -29.50
N VAL A 215 1.79 -20.82 -30.05
CA VAL A 215 1.17 -21.52 -31.17
C VAL A 215 -0.17 -22.06 -30.66
N SER A 216 -1.25 -21.43 -31.10
CA SER A 216 -2.61 -21.92 -30.89
C SER A 216 -2.68 -23.34 -31.45
N LEU A 217 -2.73 -24.34 -30.58
CA LEU A 217 -3.02 -25.71 -31.00
C LEU A 217 -4.45 -25.74 -31.55
N PRO A 218 -4.67 -26.26 -32.76
CA PRO A 218 -6.01 -26.42 -33.29
C PRO A 218 -6.77 -27.45 -32.44
N GLY A 219 -7.99 -27.07 -32.03
CA GLY A 219 -8.85 -27.86 -31.18
C GLY A 219 -9.08 -29.30 -31.74
N ARG A 220 -9.15 -30.22 -30.82
CA ARG A 220 -9.80 -31.51 -31.01
C ARG A 220 -11.21 -31.46 -30.44
#